data_f67eb64e785359356a0275015d0d23e7
#
_entry.id   f67eb64e785359356a0275015d0d23e7
#
_cell.length_a   1.000
_cell.length_b   1.000
_cell.length_c   1.000
_cell.angle_alpha   90.00
_cell.angle_beta   90.00
_cell.angle_gamma   90.00
#
_symmetry.space_group_name_H-M   'P 1'
#
loop_
_entity.id
_entity.type
_entity.pdbx_description
1 polymer ?
#
loop_
_entity_poly.entity_id
_entity_poly.type
_entity_poly.pdbx_seq_one_letter_code
_entity_poly.pdbx_strand_id
1 'polypeptide(L)'
;MKKQSFVANPLYDSVFKFMMEDEQVARTLLSALLKKDIVSVEMRPNEYTNANKDNDRISIFRIDFGALVREKDGKEHLILIEVQKTWRSTEISRFRQYLGVQYENKRNLDVNGNSLPIVSIYILGHKVGKIKEPVVYVSRKYLDYDSKEITEGVPDPFVESLTHDSIIVQVPYLKGKARNRVEKLLSVFDQTYVQDGDPQFVSVSDRDISEDKDMERIINRLAKAATISDIRMTMNIEDEIYSELENLDTKILSQKKALAQKDKQLAHQKDMLRHTIKMLVESGKTPSEIADKLHLNIEDIKELM
;
A
#
# COMPACT_ATOMS: atom_id res chain seq x y z
N MET A 1 8.49 -17.19 35.05
CA MET A 1 8.85 -16.70 33.69
C MET A 1 7.63 -16.86 32.79
N LYS A 2 7.13 -15.80 32.18
CA LYS A 2 6.05 -15.91 31.17
C LYS A 2 6.61 -16.67 29.96
N LYS A 3 5.99 -17.76 29.61
CA LYS A 3 6.35 -18.49 28.40
C LYS A 3 5.98 -17.61 27.20
N GLN A 4 6.95 -17.18 26.44
CA GLN A 4 6.75 -16.45 25.18
C GLN A 4 6.80 -17.48 24.06
N SER A 5 5.78 -17.49 23.22
CA SER A 5 5.76 -18.28 22.00
C SER A 5 6.06 -17.37 20.81
N PHE A 6 6.81 -17.86 19.84
CA PHE A 6 7.11 -17.13 18.61
C PHE A 6 6.24 -17.65 17.47
N VAL A 7 5.72 -16.74 16.67
CA VAL A 7 4.91 -17.06 15.48
C VAL A 7 5.50 -16.36 14.27
N ALA A 8 5.20 -16.85 13.07
CA ALA A 8 5.62 -16.18 11.84
C ALA A 8 4.98 -14.78 11.74
N ASN A 9 5.77 -13.81 11.29
CA ASN A 9 5.34 -12.42 11.18
C ASN A 9 4.36 -12.23 10.01
N PRO A 10 3.10 -11.85 10.27
CA PRO A 10 2.08 -11.74 9.22
C PRO A 10 2.24 -10.52 8.31
N LEU A 11 3.28 -9.69 8.47
CA LEU A 11 3.65 -8.68 7.47
C LEU A 11 4.43 -9.25 6.29
N TYR A 12 4.80 -10.52 6.31
CA TYR A 12 5.30 -11.22 5.14
C TYR A 12 4.11 -11.72 4.31
N ASP A 13 4.16 -11.49 2.99
CA ASP A 13 3.10 -11.84 2.05
C ASP A 13 2.77 -13.35 2.12
N SER A 14 3.80 -14.20 2.13
CA SER A 14 3.64 -15.65 2.24
C SER A 14 2.95 -16.09 3.53
N VAL A 15 3.27 -15.45 4.65
CA VAL A 15 2.65 -15.73 5.96
C VAL A 15 1.22 -15.23 6.00
N PHE A 16 0.96 -14.02 5.49
CA PHE A 16 -0.37 -13.44 5.42
C PHE A 16 -1.32 -14.31 4.58
N LYS A 17 -0.88 -14.71 3.38
CA LYS A 17 -1.64 -15.61 2.50
C LYS A 17 -1.98 -16.91 3.21
N PHE A 18 -0.98 -17.56 3.80
CA PHE A 18 -1.19 -18.80 4.55
C PHE A 18 -2.17 -18.60 5.71
N MET A 19 -2.08 -17.49 6.45
CA MET A 19 -3.01 -17.16 7.53
C MET A 19 -4.44 -17.04 7.02
N MET A 20 -4.63 -16.32 5.92
CA MET A 20 -5.95 -16.03 5.35
C MET A 20 -6.58 -17.21 4.57
N GLU A 21 -5.81 -18.24 4.19
CA GLU A 21 -6.35 -19.48 3.62
C GLU A 21 -7.22 -20.26 4.60
N ASP A 22 -7.09 -20.05 5.91
CA ASP A 22 -8.05 -20.59 6.88
C ASP A 22 -9.32 -19.72 6.85
N GLU A 23 -10.41 -20.28 6.29
CA GLU A 23 -11.68 -19.57 6.11
C GLU A 23 -12.21 -18.95 7.42
N GLN A 24 -12.03 -19.62 8.54
CA GLN A 24 -12.52 -19.11 9.82
C GLN A 24 -11.64 -17.96 10.35
N VAL A 25 -10.32 -18.02 10.12
CA VAL A 25 -9.41 -16.90 10.41
C VAL A 25 -9.79 -15.70 9.53
N ALA A 26 -9.94 -15.91 8.23
CA ALA A 26 -10.36 -14.88 7.28
C ALA A 26 -11.70 -14.27 7.68
N ARG A 27 -12.71 -15.10 7.98
CA ARG A 27 -14.03 -14.65 8.42
C ARG A 27 -13.97 -13.83 9.69
N THR A 28 -13.22 -14.28 10.69
CA THR A 28 -13.04 -13.56 11.96
C THR A 28 -12.41 -12.18 11.76
N LEU A 29 -11.32 -12.13 11.01
CA LEU A 29 -10.59 -10.87 10.75
C LEU A 29 -11.44 -9.91 9.92
N LEU A 30 -12.07 -10.40 8.86
CA LEU A 30 -12.92 -9.59 7.99
C LEU A 30 -14.17 -9.11 8.71
N SER A 31 -14.83 -9.94 9.52
CA SER A 31 -16.00 -9.52 10.32
C SER A 31 -15.62 -8.37 11.25
N ALA A 32 -14.46 -8.43 11.89
CA ALA A 32 -14.00 -7.37 12.78
C ALA A 32 -13.65 -6.09 12.01
N LEU A 33 -12.90 -6.18 10.90
CA LEU A 33 -12.51 -5.03 10.08
C LEU A 33 -13.70 -4.34 9.43
N LEU A 34 -14.64 -5.11 8.86
CA LEU A 34 -15.83 -4.58 8.22
C LEU A 34 -16.91 -4.17 9.23
N LYS A 35 -16.78 -4.58 10.50
CA LYS A 35 -17.79 -4.40 11.57
C LYS A 35 -19.14 -5.01 11.19
N LYS A 36 -19.12 -6.17 10.55
CA LYS A 36 -20.28 -6.88 10.00
C LYS A 36 -20.19 -8.37 10.28
N ASP A 37 -21.34 -9.02 10.37
CA ASP A 37 -21.42 -10.47 10.54
C ASP A 37 -21.22 -11.16 9.18
N ILE A 38 -20.02 -11.63 8.91
CA ILE A 38 -19.68 -12.39 7.70
C ILE A 38 -19.99 -13.86 7.91
N VAL A 39 -20.83 -14.43 7.05
CA VAL A 39 -21.26 -15.83 7.11
C VAL A 39 -20.47 -16.75 6.20
N SER A 40 -19.94 -16.24 5.08
CA SER A 40 -19.08 -17.02 4.18
C SER A 40 -17.99 -16.14 3.56
N VAL A 41 -16.86 -16.79 3.25
CA VAL A 41 -15.70 -16.18 2.55
C VAL A 41 -15.32 -17.11 1.41
N GLU A 42 -15.52 -16.68 0.18
CA GLU A 42 -15.12 -17.40 -1.03
C GLU A 42 -13.84 -16.77 -1.58
N MET A 43 -12.73 -17.52 -1.53
CA MET A 43 -11.44 -17.03 -2.01
C MET A 43 -11.49 -16.78 -3.52
N ARG A 44 -10.87 -15.67 -3.94
CA ARG A 44 -10.67 -15.32 -5.35
C ARG A 44 -9.22 -15.52 -5.75
N PRO A 45 -8.94 -15.78 -7.04
CA PRO A 45 -7.56 -15.89 -7.52
C PRO A 45 -6.75 -14.62 -7.19
N ASN A 46 -5.53 -14.80 -6.71
CA ASN A 46 -4.62 -13.71 -6.34
C ASN A 46 -3.78 -13.21 -7.54
N GLU A 47 -3.80 -13.94 -8.66
CA GLU A 47 -3.03 -13.62 -9.86
C GLU A 47 -3.96 -13.39 -11.04
N TYR A 48 -3.71 -12.30 -11.77
CA TYR A 48 -4.43 -11.95 -13.00
C TYR A 48 -3.43 -11.64 -14.09
N THR A 49 -3.62 -12.26 -15.25
CA THR A 49 -2.85 -11.98 -16.46
C THR A 49 -3.65 -11.04 -17.35
N ASN A 50 -3.08 -9.90 -17.69
CA ASN A 50 -3.61 -9.02 -18.74
C ASN A 50 -2.72 -9.16 -19.96
N ALA A 51 -3.23 -9.79 -21.02
CA ALA A 51 -2.59 -9.84 -22.33
C ALA A 51 -2.91 -8.53 -23.04
N ASN A 52 -2.01 -7.56 -23.02
CA ASN A 52 -2.12 -6.37 -23.86
C ASN A 52 -1.97 -6.81 -25.32
N LYS A 53 -3.04 -6.68 -26.11
CA LYS A 53 -3.08 -7.07 -27.53
C LYS A 53 -2.12 -6.28 -28.42
N ASP A 54 -1.59 -5.14 -27.94
CA ASP A 54 -0.75 -4.24 -28.73
C ASP A 54 0.76 -4.34 -28.46
N ASN A 55 1.18 -5.08 -27.46
CA ASN A 55 2.61 -5.20 -27.12
C ASN A 55 2.89 -6.57 -26.52
N ASP A 56 3.18 -7.60 -27.15
CA ASP A 56 3.62 -8.95 -26.69
C ASP A 56 4.09 -9.09 -25.21
N ARG A 57 3.62 -8.21 -24.32
CA ARG A 57 3.93 -8.18 -22.89
C ARG A 57 2.74 -8.68 -22.09
N ILE A 58 2.93 -9.82 -21.45
CA ILE A 58 2.02 -10.34 -20.43
C ILE A 58 2.33 -9.60 -19.13
N SER A 59 1.38 -8.81 -18.63
CA SER A 59 1.48 -8.21 -17.30
C SER A 59 0.76 -9.12 -16.30
N ILE A 60 1.50 -9.58 -15.30
CA ILE A 60 0.94 -10.37 -14.19
C ILE A 60 0.69 -9.41 -13.02
N PHE A 61 -0.57 -9.32 -12.59
CA PHE A 61 -0.97 -8.56 -11.41
C PHE A 61 -1.21 -9.53 -10.26
N ARG A 62 -0.60 -9.26 -9.12
CA ARG A 62 -0.79 -10.03 -7.87
C ARG A 62 -1.37 -9.14 -6.81
N ILE A 63 -2.29 -9.70 -6.03
CA ILE A 63 -2.79 -9.12 -4.79
C ILE A 63 -2.56 -10.12 -3.67
N ASP A 64 -2.38 -9.61 -2.45
CA ASP A 64 -2.08 -10.48 -1.33
C ASP A 64 -3.30 -11.32 -0.92
N PHE A 65 -4.50 -10.75 -1.01
CA PHE A 65 -5.73 -11.48 -0.73
C PHE A 65 -6.93 -10.88 -1.46
N GLY A 66 -7.76 -11.75 -2.04
CA GLY A 66 -9.05 -11.41 -2.64
C GLY A 66 -10.11 -12.42 -2.24
N ALA A 67 -11.29 -11.94 -1.85
CA ALA A 67 -12.42 -12.81 -1.53
C ALA A 67 -13.77 -12.14 -1.77
N LEU A 68 -14.77 -12.94 -2.18
CA LEU A 68 -16.16 -12.59 -2.09
C LEU A 68 -16.65 -12.94 -0.68
N VAL A 69 -17.18 -11.97 0.04
CA VAL A 69 -17.77 -12.17 1.36
C VAL A 69 -19.28 -11.97 1.29
N ARG A 70 -20.02 -12.78 2.05
CA ARG A 70 -21.45 -12.63 2.22
C ARG A 70 -21.76 -12.29 3.67
N GLU A 71 -22.54 -11.23 3.86
CA GLU A 71 -23.07 -10.82 5.15
C GLU A 71 -24.30 -11.65 5.54
N LYS A 72 -24.67 -11.61 6.82
CA LYS A 72 -25.85 -12.32 7.34
C LYS A 72 -27.17 -11.84 6.72
N ASP A 73 -27.25 -10.59 6.29
CA ASP A 73 -28.41 -10.03 5.58
C ASP A 73 -28.44 -10.37 4.08
N GLY A 74 -27.48 -11.15 3.60
CA GLY A 74 -27.38 -11.63 2.21
C GLY A 74 -26.58 -10.70 1.29
N LYS A 75 -26.12 -9.53 1.75
CA LYS A 75 -25.28 -8.64 0.94
C LYS A 75 -23.92 -9.26 0.66
N GLU A 76 -23.43 -9.02 -0.54
CA GLU A 76 -22.11 -9.49 -0.99
C GLU A 76 -21.18 -8.33 -1.29
N HIS A 77 -19.90 -8.50 -0.95
CA HIS A 77 -18.84 -7.55 -1.21
C HIS A 77 -17.58 -8.26 -1.72
N LEU A 78 -16.89 -7.64 -2.66
CA LEU A 78 -15.54 -8.06 -3.04
C LEU A 78 -14.54 -7.38 -2.12
N ILE A 79 -13.80 -8.16 -1.38
CA ILE A 79 -12.76 -7.69 -0.47
C ILE A 79 -11.40 -7.91 -1.13
N LEU A 80 -10.60 -6.86 -1.16
CA LEU A 80 -9.23 -6.87 -1.66
C LEU A 80 -8.30 -6.37 -0.56
N ILE A 81 -7.29 -7.17 -0.21
CA ILE A 81 -6.32 -6.80 0.83
C ILE A 81 -4.93 -6.72 0.21
N GLU A 82 -4.20 -5.66 0.53
CA GLU A 82 -2.79 -5.47 0.21
C GLU A 82 -2.01 -5.25 1.51
N VAL A 83 -0.94 -6.01 1.70
CA VAL A 83 -0.01 -5.88 2.84
C VAL A 83 1.26 -5.21 2.34
N GLN A 84 1.64 -4.10 2.94
CA GLN A 84 2.84 -3.35 2.55
C GLN A 84 3.77 -3.18 3.76
N LYS A 85 4.91 -3.85 3.73
CA LYS A 85 5.93 -3.75 4.79
C LYS A 85 6.57 -2.36 4.82
N THR A 86 6.84 -1.77 3.64
CA THR A 86 7.48 -0.46 3.48
C THR A 86 6.73 0.43 2.51
N TRP A 87 6.89 1.76 2.63
CA TRP A 87 6.27 2.72 1.70
C TRP A 87 6.95 2.72 0.34
N ARG A 88 6.16 2.53 -0.73
CA ARG A 88 6.61 2.68 -2.12
C ARG A 88 5.50 3.22 -3.00
N SER A 89 5.80 4.25 -3.77
CA SER A 89 4.83 4.85 -4.70
C SER A 89 4.41 3.89 -5.83
N THR A 90 5.31 2.99 -6.23
CA THR A 90 5.06 1.98 -7.28
C THR A 90 4.03 0.95 -6.87
N GLU A 91 3.96 0.59 -5.59
CA GLU A 91 2.98 -0.38 -5.08
C GLU A 91 1.56 0.17 -5.11
N ILE A 92 1.37 1.45 -4.82
CA ILE A 92 0.06 2.10 -4.97
C ILE A 92 -0.41 2.06 -6.43
N SER A 93 0.48 2.33 -7.39
CA SER A 93 0.15 2.27 -8.81
C SER A 93 -0.22 0.85 -9.23
N ARG A 94 0.50 -0.15 -8.74
CA ARG A 94 0.21 -1.57 -8.96
C ARG A 94 -1.17 -1.95 -8.41
N PHE A 95 -1.46 -1.58 -7.18
CA PHE A 95 -2.76 -1.86 -6.55
C PHE A 95 -3.93 -1.18 -7.28
N ARG A 96 -3.74 0.07 -7.74
CA ARG A 96 -4.76 0.78 -8.55
C ARG A 96 -5.03 0.08 -9.89
N GLN A 97 -3.99 -0.44 -10.55
CA GLN A 97 -4.16 -1.24 -11.77
C GLN A 97 -4.96 -2.52 -11.47
N TYR A 98 -4.65 -3.17 -10.35
CA TYR A 98 -5.39 -4.35 -9.90
C TYR A 98 -6.87 -4.04 -9.63
N LEU A 99 -7.17 -2.94 -8.94
CA LEU A 99 -8.55 -2.47 -8.75
C LEU A 99 -9.26 -2.27 -10.10
N GLY A 100 -8.59 -1.67 -11.08
CA GLY A 100 -9.12 -1.50 -12.45
C GLY A 100 -9.54 -2.84 -13.06
N VAL A 101 -8.69 -3.86 -12.96
CA VAL A 101 -9.01 -5.23 -13.44
C VAL A 101 -10.23 -5.81 -12.73
N GLN A 102 -10.40 -5.54 -11.42
CA GLN A 102 -11.56 -6.04 -10.68
C GLN A 102 -12.85 -5.34 -11.07
N TYR A 103 -12.81 -4.05 -11.38
CA TYR A 103 -13.98 -3.33 -11.91
C TYR A 103 -14.44 -3.86 -13.27
N GLU A 104 -13.52 -4.32 -14.12
CA GLU A 104 -13.82 -4.88 -15.45
C GLU A 104 -14.22 -6.36 -15.40
N ASN A 105 -13.97 -7.05 -14.29
CA ASN A 105 -14.13 -8.49 -14.19
C ASN A 105 -15.59 -8.89 -14.09
N LYS A 106 -16.11 -9.53 -15.14
CA LYS A 106 -17.49 -10.02 -15.21
C LYS A 106 -17.87 -11.04 -14.12
N ARG A 107 -16.92 -11.62 -13.41
CA ARG A 107 -17.18 -12.50 -12.25
C ARG A 107 -17.55 -11.72 -11.00
N ASN A 108 -17.35 -10.41 -10.99
CA ASN A 108 -17.68 -9.54 -9.87
C ASN A 108 -19.05 -8.86 -10.08
N LEU A 109 -20.02 -9.64 -10.54
CA LEU A 109 -21.42 -9.24 -10.68
C LEU A 109 -22.29 -10.05 -9.70
N ASP A 110 -23.33 -9.40 -9.19
CA ASP A 110 -24.37 -10.06 -8.41
C ASP A 110 -25.33 -10.86 -9.34
N VAL A 111 -26.31 -11.53 -8.74
CA VAL A 111 -27.31 -12.32 -9.48
C VAL A 111 -28.20 -11.49 -10.42
N ASN A 112 -28.26 -10.17 -10.22
CA ASN A 112 -29.02 -9.22 -11.03
C ASN A 112 -28.15 -8.54 -12.11
N GLY A 113 -26.85 -8.87 -12.17
CA GLY A 113 -25.89 -8.28 -13.11
C GLY A 113 -25.33 -6.94 -12.67
N ASN A 114 -25.55 -6.50 -11.43
CA ASN A 114 -24.91 -5.31 -10.88
C ASN A 114 -23.48 -5.63 -10.41
N SER A 115 -22.59 -4.67 -10.53
CA SER A 115 -21.23 -4.82 -9.99
C SER A 115 -21.25 -4.93 -8.47
N LEU A 116 -20.50 -5.92 -7.95
CA LEU A 116 -20.34 -6.08 -6.50
C LEU A 116 -19.60 -4.87 -5.90
N PRO A 117 -20.05 -4.34 -4.76
CA PRO A 117 -19.30 -3.31 -4.04
C PRO A 117 -17.92 -3.84 -3.65
N ILE A 118 -16.90 -3.00 -3.87
CA ILE A 118 -15.51 -3.33 -3.52
C ILE A 118 -15.15 -2.63 -2.21
N VAL A 119 -14.48 -3.34 -1.31
CA VAL A 119 -13.81 -2.77 -0.15
C VAL A 119 -12.32 -3.11 -0.23
N SER A 120 -11.47 -2.09 -0.29
CA SER A 120 -10.03 -2.26 -0.26
C SER A 120 -9.52 -2.15 1.18
N ILE A 121 -8.64 -3.07 1.58
CA ILE A 121 -8.01 -3.06 2.91
C ILE A 121 -6.50 -2.99 2.71
N TYR A 122 -5.87 -1.99 3.33
CA TYR A 122 -4.43 -1.83 3.33
C TYR A 122 -3.88 -2.11 4.72
N ILE A 123 -2.96 -3.06 4.85
CA ILE A 123 -2.22 -3.33 6.09
C ILE A 123 -0.80 -2.80 5.89
N LEU A 124 -0.51 -1.66 6.52
CA LEU A 124 0.69 -0.88 6.25
C LEU A 124 1.68 -0.98 7.41
N GLY A 125 2.88 -1.50 7.16
CA GLY A 125 4.02 -1.48 8.07
C GLY A 125 4.62 -0.09 8.32
N HIS A 126 4.04 0.95 7.70
CA HIS A 126 4.49 2.34 7.78
C HIS A 126 3.33 3.29 8.12
N LYS A 127 3.66 4.56 8.40
CA LYS A 127 2.68 5.61 8.75
C LYS A 127 2.21 6.35 7.51
N VAL A 128 0.95 6.77 7.49
CA VAL A 128 0.35 7.55 6.41
C VAL A 128 0.19 9.01 6.82
N GLY A 129 1.03 9.85 6.25
CA GLY A 129 0.97 11.31 6.47
C GLY A 129 0.99 11.69 7.95
N LYS A 130 0.01 12.50 8.38
CA LYS A 130 -0.13 12.97 9.77
C LYS A 130 -1.23 12.24 10.56
N ILE A 131 -1.88 11.23 9.95
CA ILE A 131 -2.95 10.46 10.59
C ILE A 131 -2.33 9.55 11.66
N LYS A 132 -2.83 9.62 12.89
CA LYS A 132 -2.29 8.86 14.05
C LYS A 132 -3.17 7.69 14.49
N GLU A 133 -4.31 7.49 13.83
CA GLU A 133 -5.21 6.38 14.17
C GLU A 133 -4.68 5.05 13.62
N PRO A 134 -4.73 3.96 14.40
CA PRO A 134 -4.26 2.65 13.95
C PRO A 134 -5.13 2.07 12.84
N VAL A 135 -6.43 2.37 12.82
CA VAL A 135 -7.37 1.93 11.80
C VAL A 135 -8.19 3.11 11.31
N VAL A 136 -8.11 3.39 10.02
CA VAL A 136 -8.82 4.49 9.37
C VAL A 136 -9.83 3.92 8.39
N TYR A 137 -11.08 4.31 8.53
CA TYR A 137 -12.16 3.99 7.60
C TYR A 137 -12.37 5.16 6.66
N VAL A 138 -12.30 4.89 5.36
CA VAL A 138 -12.62 5.86 4.30
C VAL A 138 -13.89 5.37 3.63
N SER A 139 -14.98 6.08 3.84
CA SER A 139 -16.31 5.71 3.34
C SER A 139 -16.95 6.87 2.58
N ARG A 140 -17.82 6.52 1.66
CA ARG A 140 -18.62 7.45 0.88
C ARG A 140 -19.82 7.95 1.67
N LYS A 141 -20.30 9.12 1.28
CA LYS A 141 -21.59 9.66 1.72
C LYS A 141 -22.38 10.08 0.50
N TYR A 142 -23.66 9.84 0.54
CA TYR A 142 -24.62 10.37 -0.45
C TYR A 142 -25.10 11.72 0.05
N LEU A 143 -24.85 12.76 -0.72
CA LEU A 143 -25.22 14.12 -0.36
C LEU A 143 -26.07 14.71 -1.48
N ASP A 144 -27.09 15.49 -1.12
CA ASP A 144 -27.79 16.33 -2.06
C ASP A 144 -26.94 17.57 -2.44
N TYR A 145 -27.47 18.41 -3.33
CA TYR A 145 -26.78 19.62 -3.80
C TYR A 145 -26.58 20.67 -2.69
N ASP A 146 -27.31 20.58 -1.57
CA ASP A 146 -27.12 21.42 -0.38
C ASP A 146 -26.17 20.80 0.64
N SER A 147 -25.47 19.70 0.28
CA SER A 147 -24.57 18.93 1.16
C SER A 147 -25.26 18.25 2.34
N LYS A 148 -26.58 18.01 2.26
CA LYS A 148 -27.32 17.23 3.26
C LYS A 148 -27.26 15.74 2.93
N GLU A 149 -27.17 14.91 3.95
CA GLU A 149 -27.08 13.46 3.78
C GLU A 149 -28.41 12.86 3.30
N ILE A 150 -28.37 12.13 2.18
CA ILE A 150 -29.49 11.37 1.62
C ILE A 150 -29.55 10.04 2.36
N THR A 151 -30.72 9.70 2.91
CA THR A 151 -30.94 8.47 3.69
C THR A 151 -31.92 7.51 3.04
N GLU A 152 -32.69 7.96 2.05
CA GLU A 152 -33.67 7.13 1.33
C GLU A 152 -33.10 6.69 -0.04
N GLY A 153 -33.36 5.45 -0.42
CA GLY A 153 -32.88 4.89 -1.69
C GLY A 153 -31.39 4.59 -1.74
N VAL A 154 -30.69 4.64 -0.61
CA VAL A 154 -29.25 4.37 -0.51
C VAL A 154 -28.98 3.16 0.37
N PRO A 155 -27.91 2.35 0.10
CA PRO A 155 -26.98 2.47 -1.05
C PRO A 155 -27.66 2.08 -2.39
N ASP A 156 -27.30 2.76 -3.47
CA ASP A 156 -27.75 2.45 -4.82
C ASP A 156 -26.70 1.62 -5.57
N PRO A 157 -27.06 0.50 -6.24
CA PRO A 157 -26.09 -0.39 -6.88
C PRO A 157 -25.24 0.30 -7.96
N PHE A 158 -25.80 1.23 -8.74
CA PHE A 158 -25.04 1.95 -9.75
C PHE A 158 -23.97 2.85 -9.09
N VAL A 159 -24.35 3.63 -8.07
CA VAL A 159 -23.43 4.52 -7.35
C VAL A 159 -22.35 3.71 -6.63
N GLU A 160 -22.72 2.57 -6.01
CA GLU A 160 -21.77 1.68 -5.35
C GLU A 160 -20.72 1.09 -6.32
N SER A 161 -21.10 0.91 -7.60
CA SER A 161 -20.19 0.40 -8.63
C SER A 161 -19.15 1.40 -9.11
N LEU A 162 -19.35 2.72 -8.86
CA LEU A 162 -18.47 3.76 -9.38
C LEU A 162 -17.14 3.89 -8.64
N THR A 163 -17.06 3.46 -7.38
CA THR A 163 -15.89 3.58 -6.52
C THR A 163 -15.93 2.54 -5.39
N HIS A 164 -14.97 2.57 -4.49
CA HIS A 164 -14.85 1.64 -3.38
C HIS A 164 -14.60 2.35 -2.05
N ASP A 165 -14.96 1.70 -0.96
CA ASP A 165 -14.56 2.08 0.38
C ASP A 165 -13.19 1.49 0.73
N SER A 166 -12.50 2.10 1.68
CA SER A 166 -11.17 1.64 2.07
C SER A 166 -11.02 1.56 3.59
N ILE A 167 -10.28 0.55 4.04
CA ILE A 167 -9.84 0.42 5.43
C ILE A 167 -8.32 0.44 5.43
N ILE A 168 -7.73 1.36 6.18
CA ILE A 168 -6.28 1.52 6.26
C ILE A 168 -5.85 1.17 7.67
N VAL A 169 -5.06 0.10 7.82
CA VAL A 169 -4.46 -0.33 9.09
C VAL A 169 -3.02 0.16 9.11
N GLN A 170 -2.69 1.01 10.09
CA GLN A 170 -1.34 1.51 10.31
C GLN A 170 -0.68 0.72 11.45
N VAL A 171 0.04 -0.32 11.12
CA VAL A 171 0.71 -1.22 12.06
C VAL A 171 1.55 -0.47 13.11
N PRO A 172 2.33 0.59 12.78
CA PRO A 172 3.11 1.32 13.77
C PRO A 172 2.31 1.98 14.90
N TYR A 173 0.98 2.03 14.78
CA TYR A 173 0.08 2.56 15.82
C TYR A 173 -0.71 1.47 16.57
N LEU A 174 -0.56 0.18 16.21
CA LEU A 174 -1.20 -0.95 16.89
C LEU A 174 -0.54 -1.32 18.24
N LYS A 175 0.50 -0.62 18.64
CA LYS A 175 1.30 -0.90 19.84
C LYS A 175 0.55 -0.62 21.13
N GLY A 176 0.80 -1.47 22.13
CA GLY A 176 0.28 -1.34 23.46
C GLY A 176 -1.00 -2.13 23.71
N LYS A 177 -1.85 -1.65 24.63
CA LYS A 177 -3.09 -2.35 24.97
C LYS A 177 -4.17 -2.09 23.94
N ALA A 178 -4.73 -3.16 23.38
CA ALA A 178 -5.86 -3.07 22.43
C ALA A 178 -7.08 -2.39 23.09
N ARG A 179 -7.67 -1.43 22.38
CA ARG A 179 -8.81 -0.62 22.84
C ARG A 179 -10.16 -1.27 22.49
N ASN A 180 -10.16 -2.14 21.47
CA ASN A 180 -11.36 -2.78 20.95
C ASN A 180 -11.03 -4.14 20.30
N ARG A 181 -12.07 -4.84 19.82
CA ARG A 181 -11.94 -6.16 19.18
C ARG A 181 -11.05 -6.13 17.94
N VAL A 182 -11.17 -5.10 17.11
CA VAL A 182 -10.37 -4.96 15.88
C VAL A 182 -8.88 -4.86 16.22
N GLU A 183 -8.52 -3.96 17.13
CA GLU A 183 -7.12 -3.81 17.56
C GLU A 183 -6.59 -5.07 18.24
N LYS A 184 -7.44 -5.79 18.99
CA LYS A 184 -7.05 -7.07 19.59
C LYS A 184 -6.66 -8.09 18.54
N LEU A 185 -7.48 -8.28 17.50
CA LEU A 185 -7.18 -9.21 16.40
C LEU A 185 -5.97 -8.77 15.57
N LEU A 186 -5.82 -7.45 15.36
CA LEU A 186 -4.68 -6.89 14.63
C LEU A 186 -3.38 -6.87 15.44
N SER A 187 -3.41 -7.16 16.74
CA SER A 187 -2.19 -7.14 17.57
C SER A 187 -1.12 -8.14 17.12
N VAL A 188 -1.50 -9.18 16.38
CA VAL A 188 -0.54 -10.12 15.78
C VAL A 188 0.39 -9.46 14.75
N PHE A 189 0.03 -8.28 14.23
CA PHE A 189 0.85 -7.48 13.33
C PHE A 189 1.77 -6.50 14.06
N ASP A 190 1.68 -6.37 15.39
CA ASP A 190 2.47 -5.38 16.16
C ASP A 190 3.97 -5.70 16.09
N GLN A 191 4.70 -4.86 15.36
CA GLN A 191 6.14 -5.03 15.13
C GLN A 191 7.00 -4.65 16.34
N THR A 192 6.42 -4.16 17.43
CA THR A 192 7.17 -3.92 18.69
C THR A 192 7.55 -5.22 19.39
N TYR A 193 6.94 -6.34 19.00
CA TYR A 193 7.20 -7.69 19.50
C TYR A 193 8.00 -8.56 18.54
N VAL A 194 8.57 -7.97 17.48
CA VAL A 194 9.49 -8.67 16.57
C VAL A 194 10.70 -9.17 17.37
N GLN A 195 11.15 -10.38 17.06
CA GLN A 195 12.31 -10.97 17.72
C GLN A 195 13.59 -10.21 17.33
N ASP A 196 14.41 -9.90 18.34
CA ASP A 196 15.70 -9.25 18.12
C ASP A 196 16.58 -10.11 17.18
N GLY A 197 17.02 -9.51 16.07
CA GLY A 197 17.87 -10.17 15.09
C GLY A 197 17.15 -11.09 14.10
N ASP A 198 15.84 -11.28 14.22
CA ASP A 198 15.05 -12.08 13.28
C ASP A 198 13.67 -11.46 13.02
N PRO A 199 13.52 -10.62 11.97
CA PRO A 199 12.27 -9.93 11.65
C PRO A 199 11.15 -10.86 11.19
N GLN A 200 11.44 -12.14 10.91
CA GLN A 200 10.48 -13.12 10.44
C GLN A 200 9.56 -13.63 11.55
N PHE A 201 9.89 -13.36 12.82
CA PHE A 201 9.12 -13.85 13.96
C PHE A 201 8.65 -12.72 14.86
N VAL A 202 7.44 -12.90 15.38
CA VAL A 202 6.81 -12.03 16.37
C VAL A 202 6.54 -12.82 17.66
N SER A 203 6.83 -12.22 18.79
CA SER A 203 6.53 -12.81 20.10
C SER A 203 5.07 -12.58 20.46
N VAL A 204 4.38 -13.63 20.91
CA VAL A 204 3.01 -13.58 21.40
C VAL A 204 2.96 -14.03 22.85
N SER A 205 2.04 -13.45 23.63
CA SER A 205 1.86 -13.77 25.03
C SER A 205 0.89 -14.94 25.20
N ASP A 206 1.20 -15.88 26.10
CA ASP A 206 0.30 -16.99 26.42
C ASP A 206 -1.10 -16.52 26.93
N ARG A 207 -1.19 -15.30 27.44
CA ARG A 207 -2.44 -14.70 27.89
C ARG A 207 -3.39 -14.39 26.75
N ASP A 208 -2.85 -13.99 25.60
CA ASP A 208 -3.65 -13.69 24.40
C ASP A 208 -4.19 -14.97 23.77
N ILE A 209 -3.50 -16.10 23.99
CA ILE A 209 -3.89 -17.43 23.50
C ILE A 209 -5.04 -18.02 24.33
N SER A 210 -5.03 -17.85 25.66
CA SER A 210 -5.91 -18.58 26.56
C SER A 210 -7.31 -17.97 26.76
N GLU A 211 -7.51 -16.69 26.44
CA GLU A 211 -8.73 -15.95 26.76
C GLU A 211 -9.67 -15.74 25.57
N ASP A 212 -9.25 -16.07 24.33
CA ASP A 212 -9.98 -15.75 23.13
C ASP A 212 -9.74 -16.79 22.03
N LYS A 213 -10.74 -17.61 21.77
CA LYS A 213 -10.67 -18.70 20.77
C LYS A 213 -10.32 -18.23 19.37
N ASP A 214 -10.71 -17.02 18.98
CA ASP A 214 -10.40 -16.47 17.67
C ASP A 214 -8.91 -16.06 17.60
N MET A 215 -8.39 -15.42 18.66
CA MET A 215 -6.97 -15.14 18.79
C MET A 215 -6.15 -16.42 18.83
N GLU A 216 -6.57 -17.40 19.61
CA GLU A 216 -5.93 -18.73 19.68
C GLU A 216 -5.80 -19.34 18.29
N ARG A 217 -6.86 -19.30 17.47
CA ARG A 217 -6.84 -19.84 16.11
C ARG A 217 -5.87 -19.09 15.20
N ILE A 218 -5.87 -17.77 15.23
CA ILE A 218 -4.93 -16.93 14.45
C ILE A 218 -3.50 -17.25 14.85
N ILE A 219 -3.20 -17.27 16.14
CA ILE A 219 -1.86 -17.54 16.68
C ILE A 219 -1.41 -18.96 16.30
N ASN A 220 -2.27 -19.98 16.44
CA ASN A 220 -1.96 -21.35 16.05
C ASN A 220 -1.68 -21.46 14.53
N ARG A 221 -2.42 -20.72 13.69
CA ARG A 221 -2.18 -20.69 12.25
C ARG A 221 -0.82 -20.05 11.93
N LEU A 222 -0.46 -18.96 12.59
CA LEU A 222 0.84 -18.29 12.44
C LEU A 222 1.99 -19.14 13.02
N ALA A 223 1.78 -19.85 14.13
CA ALA A 223 2.74 -20.81 14.67
C ALA A 223 2.99 -21.97 13.68
N LYS A 224 1.94 -22.46 13.03
CA LYS A 224 2.07 -23.47 11.98
C LYS A 224 2.87 -22.93 10.79
N ALA A 225 2.61 -21.69 10.33
CA ALA A 225 3.39 -21.06 9.26
C ALA A 225 4.88 -21.04 9.58
N ALA A 226 5.27 -20.76 10.83
CA ALA A 226 6.65 -20.76 11.29
C ALA A 226 7.37 -22.11 11.14
N THR A 227 6.63 -23.21 11.07
CA THR A 227 7.20 -24.58 10.93
C THR A 227 7.29 -25.08 9.50
N ILE A 228 6.65 -24.39 8.54
CA ILE A 228 6.62 -24.80 7.13
C ILE A 228 7.86 -24.27 6.42
N SER A 229 8.68 -25.19 5.90
CA SER A 229 9.96 -24.87 5.22
C SER A 229 9.78 -23.95 4.02
N ASP A 230 8.75 -24.19 3.22
CA ASP A 230 8.48 -23.40 2.00
C ASP A 230 8.11 -21.95 2.32
N ILE A 231 7.31 -21.72 3.38
CA ILE A 231 6.98 -20.37 3.85
C ILE A 231 8.25 -19.68 4.34
N ARG A 232 9.08 -20.35 5.13
CA ARG A 232 10.35 -19.79 5.62
C ARG A 232 11.31 -19.45 4.48
N MET A 233 11.41 -20.31 3.48
CA MET A 233 12.21 -20.02 2.29
C MET A 233 11.66 -18.82 1.52
N THR A 234 10.35 -18.70 1.39
CA THR A 234 9.72 -17.56 0.73
C THR A 234 9.95 -16.26 1.51
N MET A 235 9.86 -16.28 2.86
CA MET A 235 10.20 -15.11 3.69
C MET A 235 11.65 -14.64 3.49
N ASN A 236 12.62 -15.57 3.34
CA ASN A 236 14.00 -15.21 3.02
C ASN A 236 14.10 -14.50 1.67
N ILE A 237 13.39 -15.00 0.65
CA ILE A 237 13.34 -14.35 -0.67
C ILE A 237 12.69 -12.98 -0.59
N GLU A 238 11.62 -12.83 0.19
CA GLU A 238 10.99 -11.54 0.43
C GLU A 238 11.97 -10.56 1.08
N ASP A 239 12.75 -10.97 2.09
CA ASP A 239 13.77 -10.13 2.73
C ASP A 239 14.89 -9.72 1.75
N GLU A 240 15.36 -10.63 0.90
CA GLU A 240 16.34 -10.31 -0.16
C GLU A 240 15.79 -9.25 -1.13
N ILE A 241 14.56 -9.43 -1.61
CA ILE A 241 13.88 -8.48 -2.50
C ILE A 241 13.73 -7.12 -1.82
N TYR A 242 13.30 -7.08 -0.56
CA TYR A 242 13.17 -5.82 0.19
C TYR A 242 14.52 -5.12 0.35
N SER A 243 15.58 -5.85 0.67
CA SER A 243 16.94 -5.30 0.80
C SER A 243 17.45 -4.70 -0.51
N GLU A 244 17.25 -5.39 -1.64
CA GLU A 244 17.65 -4.88 -2.96
C GLU A 244 16.87 -3.61 -3.32
N LEU A 245 15.58 -3.58 -3.04
CA LEU A 245 14.72 -2.43 -3.32
C LEU A 245 15.07 -1.23 -2.44
N GLU A 246 15.41 -1.42 -1.17
CA GLU A 246 15.92 -0.34 -0.29
C GLU A 246 17.25 0.24 -0.79
N ASN A 247 18.13 -0.63 -1.29
CA ASN A 247 19.39 -0.21 -1.90
C ASN A 247 19.14 0.64 -3.17
N LEU A 248 18.19 0.24 -4.02
CA LEU A 248 17.79 0.99 -5.21
C LEU A 248 17.18 2.35 -4.85
N ASP A 249 16.26 2.39 -3.89
CA ASP A 249 15.64 3.63 -3.41
C ASP A 249 16.66 4.60 -2.84
N THR A 250 17.64 4.09 -2.08
CA THR A 250 18.76 4.87 -1.56
C THR A 250 19.61 5.47 -2.69
N LYS A 251 19.92 4.68 -3.73
CA LYS A 251 20.63 5.14 -4.92
C LYS A 251 19.85 6.23 -5.66
N ILE A 252 18.55 6.00 -5.90
CA ILE A 252 17.66 6.97 -6.57
C ILE A 252 17.61 8.28 -5.77
N LEU A 253 17.46 8.21 -4.44
CA LEU A 253 17.42 9.39 -3.58
C LEU A 253 18.75 10.16 -3.63
N SER A 254 19.88 9.46 -3.60
CA SER A 254 21.22 10.08 -3.72
C SER A 254 21.41 10.76 -5.07
N GLN A 255 20.99 10.12 -6.16
CA GLN A 255 21.05 10.68 -7.52
C GLN A 255 20.15 11.91 -7.66
N LYS A 256 18.93 11.88 -7.12
CA LYS A 256 18.02 13.04 -7.11
C LYS A 256 18.62 14.22 -6.35
N LYS A 257 19.25 13.98 -5.19
CA LYS A 257 19.94 15.04 -4.43
C LYS A 257 21.12 15.61 -5.21
N ALA A 258 21.93 14.77 -5.85
CA ALA A 258 23.04 15.20 -6.67
C ALA A 258 22.58 16.01 -7.90
N LEU A 259 21.48 15.59 -8.55
CA LEU A 259 20.88 16.33 -9.67
C LEU A 259 20.39 17.69 -9.22
N ALA A 260 19.60 17.76 -8.14
CA ALA A 260 19.10 19.03 -7.60
C ALA A 260 20.25 19.99 -7.20
N GLN A 261 21.38 19.46 -6.75
CA GLN A 261 22.57 20.25 -6.42
C GLN A 261 23.26 20.78 -7.69
N LYS A 262 23.36 19.94 -8.73
CA LYS A 262 23.87 20.37 -10.04
C LYS A 262 22.97 21.43 -10.69
N ASP A 263 21.64 21.27 -10.61
CA ASP A 263 20.69 22.26 -11.13
C ASP A 263 20.85 23.62 -10.44
N LYS A 264 21.03 23.64 -9.11
CA LYS A 264 21.32 24.87 -8.36
C LYS A 264 22.64 25.51 -8.75
N GLN A 265 23.68 24.69 -8.96
CA GLN A 265 24.98 25.19 -9.43
C GLN A 265 24.89 25.78 -10.84
N LEU A 266 24.17 25.09 -11.74
CA LEU A 266 23.95 25.55 -13.11
C LEU A 266 23.14 26.85 -13.15
N ALA A 267 22.10 26.97 -12.33
CA ALA A 267 21.31 28.20 -12.19
C ALA A 267 22.21 29.35 -11.71
N HIS A 268 23.02 29.12 -10.68
CA HIS A 268 23.95 30.13 -10.17
C HIS A 268 25.01 30.55 -11.24
N GLN A 269 25.56 29.59 -11.98
CA GLN A 269 26.50 29.89 -13.08
C GLN A 269 25.83 30.71 -14.20
N LYS A 270 24.59 30.36 -14.57
CA LYS A 270 23.80 31.14 -15.55
C LYS A 270 23.53 32.56 -15.08
N ASP A 271 23.21 32.76 -13.79
CA ASP A 271 23.00 34.09 -13.22
C ASP A 271 24.29 34.92 -13.21
N MET A 272 25.43 34.30 -12.85
CA MET A 272 26.73 34.94 -12.91
C MET A 272 27.10 35.34 -14.37
N LEU A 273 26.84 34.45 -15.33
CA LEU A 273 27.08 34.72 -16.74
C LEU A 273 26.21 35.86 -17.26
N ARG A 274 24.91 35.86 -16.93
CA ARG A 274 24.01 36.99 -17.23
C ARG A 274 24.49 38.30 -16.69
N HIS A 275 24.92 38.31 -15.41
CA HIS A 275 25.48 39.52 -14.80
C HIS A 275 26.72 40.01 -15.50
N THR A 276 27.63 39.10 -15.88
CA THR A 276 28.84 39.42 -16.63
C THR A 276 28.55 39.99 -18.02
N ILE A 277 27.60 39.36 -18.76
CA ILE A 277 27.15 39.85 -20.05
C ILE A 277 26.57 41.26 -19.92
N LYS A 278 25.73 41.49 -18.93
CA LYS A 278 25.11 42.80 -18.67
C LYS A 278 26.14 43.88 -18.42
N MET A 279 27.15 43.61 -17.60
CA MET A 279 28.26 44.56 -17.35
C MET A 279 29.07 44.87 -18.64
N LEU A 280 29.30 43.87 -19.49
CA LEU A 280 30.00 44.06 -20.76
C LEU A 280 29.17 44.91 -21.76
N VAL A 281 27.85 44.70 -21.80
CA VAL A 281 26.94 45.52 -22.61
C VAL A 281 26.94 46.98 -22.10
N GLU A 282 26.84 47.19 -20.81
CA GLU A 282 26.90 48.53 -20.17
C GLU A 282 28.22 49.23 -20.44
N SER A 283 29.30 48.48 -20.62
CA SER A 283 30.61 49.01 -21.04
C SER A 283 30.75 49.31 -22.54
N GLY A 284 29.66 49.19 -23.32
CA GLY A 284 29.60 49.52 -24.75
C GLY A 284 30.10 48.40 -25.69
N LYS A 285 30.23 47.14 -25.21
CA LYS A 285 30.59 46.00 -26.03
C LYS A 285 29.43 45.48 -26.84
N THR A 286 29.67 45.12 -28.10
CA THR A 286 28.69 44.50 -28.97
C THR A 286 28.51 43.02 -28.64
N PRO A 287 27.34 42.39 -28.96
CA PRO A 287 27.13 40.96 -28.75
C PRO A 287 28.20 40.07 -29.38
N SER A 288 28.77 40.47 -30.52
CA SER A 288 29.83 39.71 -31.19
C SER A 288 31.14 39.76 -30.40
N GLU A 289 31.55 40.95 -29.92
CA GLU A 289 32.73 41.09 -29.07
C GLU A 289 32.61 40.37 -27.72
N ILE A 290 31.39 40.26 -27.18
CA ILE A 290 31.12 39.53 -25.95
C ILE A 290 31.22 38.03 -26.20
N ALA A 291 30.66 37.54 -27.31
CA ALA A 291 30.73 36.14 -27.72
C ALA A 291 32.18 35.68 -27.88
N ASP A 292 33.01 36.48 -28.59
CA ASP A 292 34.44 36.21 -28.79
C ASP A 292 35.19 36.19 -27.45
N LYS A 293 34.89 37.13 -26.56
CA LYS A 293 35.61 37.28 -25.28
C LYS A 293 35.24 36.16 -24.26
N LEU A 294 34.02 35.67 -24.31
CA LEU A 294 33.52 34.60 -23.42
C LEU A 294 33.63 33.20 -24.04
N HIS A 295 34.07 33.10 -25.30
CA HIS A 295 34.13 31.86 -26.08
C HIS A 295 32.76 31.16 -26.15
N LEU A 296 31.67 31.94 -26.36
CA LEU A 296 30.30 31.46 -26.48
C LEU A 296 29.75 31.78 -27.87
N ASN A 297 28.69 31.10 -28.26
CA ASN A 297 27.94 31.40 -29.48
C ASN A 297 27.19 32.73 -29.36
N ILE A 298 27.10 33.48 -30.45
CA ILE A 298 26.40 34.77 -30.46
C ILE A 298 24.90 34.65 -30.15
N GLU A 299 24.32 33.49 -30.49
CA GLU A 299 22.92 33.15 -30.20
C GLU A 299 22.70 32.97 -28.71
N ASP A 300 23.61 32.26 -28.01
CA ASP A 300 23.59 32.07 -26.56
C ASP A 300 23.68 33.41 -25.82
N ILE A 301 24.54 34.34 -26.32
CA ILE A 301 24.64 35.69 -25.75
C ILE A 301 23.34 36.46 -25.89
N LYS A 302 22.66 36.38 -27.06
CA LYS A 302 21.38 37.06 -27.29
C LYS A 302 20.23 36.49 -26.43
N GLU A 303 20.27 35.19 -26.12
CA GLU A 303 19.28 34.54 -25.24
C GLU A 303 19.49 34.91 -23.75
N LEU A 304 20.73 35.23 -23.40
CA LEU A 304 21.09 35.58 -22.01
C LEU A 304 21.02 37.09 -21.72
N MET A 305 20.93 37.95 -22.77
CA MET A 305 20.70 39.39 -22.65
C MET A 305 19.25 39.71 -22.30
#